data_f2e00d12132dc330ac480915a6782916
#
_entry.id   f2e00d12132dc330ac480915a6782916
#
_cell.length_a   1.000
_cell.length_b   1.000
_cell.length_c   1.000
_cell.angle_alpha   90.00
_cell.angle_beta   90.00
_cell.angle_gamma   90.00
#
_symmetry.space_group_name_H-M   'P 1'
#
loop_
_entity.id
_entity.type
_entity.pdbx_description
1 polymer ?
#
loop_
_entity_poly.entity_id
_entity_poly.type
_entity_poly.pdbx_seq_one_letter_code
_entity_poly.pdbx_strand_id
1 'polypeptide(L)'
;MNKMLTFTRSLSRRSAFLLGEASAVKKNHFRSMSTVRAPPVPPVITGTAVSKDETRDFMAVFPDVVRDLTDTGRNLDIPDVTKWLAKVLQYNVPGGKKNRGLALVLSFKMLSSPSDQTDENLRLSYILGWCVEILQAYQLVLDDIMDNAITRRGRPCWYRHNDIGLMAVNDGILLEQTIYQLIKKYFKDKPYYVHILELFYDVTMKTSMGQCLDMLTANSFKTKKLEKYTMENYTAIVKYKTAYYSFFLPVCLAMRMTNINDPEIFRQAKTILLEMGHFFQVQDDFLDCYGDPEVMGKIGTDIEDGKCSWLAVVALQKVNSEQKKLMEENYGIDDPLNVAIIKDLYAQLKLPNTFHLYEEESYKLICTHIQQLSRGLSQDMFFKFLEKIYKRTL
;
A
#
# COMPACT_ATOMS: atom_id res chain seq x y z
N MET A 1 1.54 -21.44 19.21
CA MET A 1 2.79 -20.82 18.73
C MET A 1 3.45 -21.55 17.55
N ASN A 2 3.34 -22.89 17.45
CA ASN A 2 4.03 -23.70 16.40
C ASN A 2 3.37 -23.75 14.99
N LYS A 3 2.14 -23.29 14.80
CA LYS A 3 1.45 -23.30 13.48
C LYS A 3 1.70 -22.03 12.63
N MET A 4 2.16 -20.95 13.22
CA MET A 4 2.44 -19.69 12.52
C MET A 4 3.82 -19.69 11.83
N LEU A 5 4.77 -20.45 12.36
CA LEU A 5 6.11 -20.63 11.80
C LEU A 5 6.13 -21.51 10.54
N THR A 6 5.12 -22.35 10.33
CA THR A 6 5.04 -23.25 9.17
C THR A 6 4.57 -22.51 7.90
N PHE A 7 3.79 -21.45 8.04
CA PHE A 7 3.25 -20.71 6.88
C PHE A 7 4.29 -19.78 6.26
N THR A 8 5.10 -19.11 7.08
CA THR A 8 6.20 -18.26 6.61
C THR A 8 7.34 -19.08 5.96
N ARG A 9 7.60 -20.29 6.46
CA ARG A 9 8.56 -21.21 5.84
C ARG A 9 8.11 -21.74 4.47
N SER A 10 6.81 -21.83 4.21
CA SER A 10 6.26 -22.25 2.90
C SER A 10 6.52 -21.20 1.81
N LEU A 11 6.36 -19.90 2.10
CA LEU A 11 6.60 -18.83 1.14
C LEU A 11 8.10 -18.65 0.82
N SER A 12 8.97 -18.69 1.82
CA SER A 12 10.42 -18.58 1.61
C SER A 12 11.01 -19.79 0.84
N ARG A 13 10.48 -21.01 1.07
CA ARG A 13 10.91 -22.20 0.33
C ARG A 13 10.43 -22.22 -1.12
N ARG A 14 9.26 -21.64 -1.44
CA ARG A 14 8.77 -21.57 -2.83
C ARG A 14 9.52 -20.55 -3.67
N SER A 15 9.90 -19.41 -3.12
CA SER A 15 10.76 -18.43 -3.81
C SER A 15 12.18 -18.97 -4.08
N ALA A 16 12.72 -19.79 -3.18
CA ALA A 16 14.03 -20.43 -3.38
C ALA A 16 13.99 -21.58 -4.40
N PHE A 17 12.84 -22.27 -4.58
CA PHE A 17 12.71 -23.38 -5.51
C PHE A 17 12.67 -22.92 -6.99
N LEU A 18 12.19 -21.71 -7.26
CA LEU A 18 12.11 -21.15 -8.63
C LEU A 18 13.44 -20.69 -9.21
N LEU A 19 14.50 -20.61 -8.40
CA LEU A 19 15.84 -20.16 -8.85
C LEU A 19 16.84 -21.30 -9.10
N GLY A 20 16.47 -22.57 -8.85
CA GLY A 20 17.40 -23.72 -8.82
C GLY A 20 17.43 -24.64 -10.04
N GLU A 21 16.50 -24.58 -10.99
CA GLU A 21 16.36 -25.60 -12.04
C GLU A 21 16.54 -25.12 -13.48
N ALA A 22 17.51 -24.28 -13.75
CA ALA A 22 17.87 -23.90 -15.13
C ALA A 22 19.15 -24.57 -15.67
N SER A 23 19.54 -25.73 -15.16
CA SER A 23 20.65 -26.50 -15.80
C SER A 23 20.51 -28.00 -15.58
N ALA A 24 19.85 -28.71 -16.47
CA ALA A 24 20.11 -30.04 -16.95
C ALA A 24 18.88 -30.64 -17.67
N VAL A 25 18.71 -30.39 -18.95
CA VAL A 25 17.81 -31.22 -19.77
C VAL A 25 18.67 -32.03 -20.73
N LYS A 26 18.90 -33.31 -20.39
CA LYS A 26 19.29 -34.35 -21.35
C LYS A 26 18.00 -34.91 -21.98
N LYS A 27 18.05 -34.99 -23.33
CA LYS A 27 17.06 -35.64 -24.21
C LYS A 27 16.68 -37.02 -23.72
N ASN A 28 15.39 -37.36 -23.61
CA ASN A 28 14.85 -38.60 -24.19
C ASN A 28 13.32 -38.73 -24.04
N HIS A 29 12.71 -39.19 -25.12
CA HIS A 29 11.44 -39.91 -25.30
C HIS A 29 10.10 -39.16 -25.10
N PHE A 30 9.54 -38.78 -26.25
CA PHE A 30 8.11 -38.57 -26.46
C PHE A 30 7.31 -39.80 -26.08
N ARG A 31 6.44 -39.66 -25.07
CA ARG A 31 5.23 -40.47 -24.89
C ARG A 31 4.05 -39.54 -24.74
N SER A 32 3.04 -39.76 -25.57
CA SER A 32 1.76 -39.05 -25.63
C SER A 32 1.14 -38.94 -24.23
N MET A 33 1.02 -37.74 -23.72
CA MET A 33 0.18 -37.43 -22.55
C MET A 33 -1.01 -36.61 -23.02
N SER A 34 -2.20 -37.09 -22.65
CA SER A 34 -3.49 -36.49 -22.85
C SER A 34 -3.46 -35.00 -22.50
N THR A 35 -4.03 -34.18 -23.40
CA THR A 35 -4.24 -32.76 -23.22
C THR A 35 -5.14 -32.48 -22.00
N VAL A 36 -4.54 -32.17 -20.86
CA VAL A 36 -5.24 -31.51 -19.75
C VAL A 36 -5.55 -30.10 -20.25
N ARG A 37 -6.80 -29.81 -20.56
CA ARG A 37 -7.26 -28.46 -20.85
C ARG A 37 -6.91 -27.58 -19.66
N ALA A 38 -6.16 -26.50 -19.91
CA ALA A 38 -5.99 -25.43 -18.95
C ALA A 38 -7.39 -24.94 -18.50
N PRO A 39 -7.58 -24.65 -17.20
CA PRO A 39 -8.86 -24.08 -16.75
C PRO A 39 -9.15 -22.81 -17.53
N PRO A 40 -10.44 -22.53 -17.86
CA PRO A 40 -10.82 -21.34 -18.61
C PRO A 40 -10.33 -20.11 -17.87
N VAL A 41 -9.64 -19.23 -18.58
CA VAL A 41 -9.34 -17.87 -18.11
C VAL A 41 -10.67 -17.21 -17.81
N PRO A 42 -10.91 -16.70 -16.59
CA PRO A 42 -12.17 -16.03 -16.30
C PRO A 42 -12.38 -14.87 -17.30
N PRO A 43 -13.63 -14.59 -17.69
CA PRO A 43 -13.92 -13.52 -18.63
C PRO A 43 -13.36 -12.20 -18.10
N VAL A 44 -12.66 -11.46 -18.96
CA VAL A 44 -12.21 -10.10 -18.65
C VAL A 44 -13.46 -9.25 -18.43
N ILE A 45 -13.74 -8.93 -17.16
CA ILE A 45 -14.84 -8.02 -16.82
C ILE A 45 -14.31 -6.62 -17.12
N THR A 46 -14.67 -6.08 -18.28
CA THR A 46 -14.36 -4.71 -18.70
C THR A 46 -15.28 -3.73 -17.94
N GLY A 47 -14.96 -3.46 -16.69
CA GLY A 47 -15.64 -2.45 -15.88
C GLY A 47 -14.60 -1.65 -15.09
N THR A 48 -14.67 -0.32 -15.15
CA THR A 48 -13.86 0.53 -14.25
C THR A 48 -14.26 0.22 -12.82
N ALA A 49 -13.30 -0.16 -11.97
CA ALA A 49 -13.53 -0.54 -10.56
C ALA A 49 -14.25 0.55 -9.75
N VAL A 50 -14.12 1.83 -10.16
CA VAL A 50 -14.80 2.99 -9.59
C VAL A 50 -15.20 3.92 -10.74
N SER A 51 -16.47 4.33 -10.81
CA SER A 51 -16.94 5.26 -11.83
C SER A 51 -16.39 6.68 -11.61
N LYS A 52 -16.38 7.50 -12.68
CA LYS A 52 -16.05 8.93 -12.55
C LYS A 52 -17.03 9.65 -11.63
N ASP A 53 -18.29 9.22 -11.62
CA ASP A 53 -19.35 9.78 -10.76
C ASP A 53 -19.09 9.47 -9.28
N GLU A 54 -18.69 8.24 -8.94
CA GLU A 54 -18.32 7.90 -7.57
C GLU A 54 -17.14 8.73 -7.05
N THR A 55 -16.15 8.95 -7.89
CA THR A 55 -15.01 9.80 -7.53
C THR A 55 -15.46 11.25 -7.32
N ARG A 56 -16.34 11.77 -8.16
CA ARG A 56 -16.92 13.11 -8.02
C ARG A 56 -17.72 13.25 -6.72
N ASP A 57 -18.59 12.27 -6.44
CA ASP A 57 -19.45 12.30 -5.24
C ASP A 57 -18.62 12.17 -3.95
N PHE A 58 -17.59 11.33 -3.96
CA PHE A 58 -16.62 11.25 -2.87
C PHE A 58 -15.91 12.58 -2.65
N MET A 59 -15.41 13.20 -3.71
CA MET A 59 -14.72 14.50 -3.65
C MET A 59 -15.64 15.64 -3.20
N ALA A 60 -16.93 15.59 -3.52
CA ALA A 60 -17.91 16.60 -3.12
C ALA A 60 -18.11 16.69 -1.60
N VAL A 61 -17.79 15.64 -0.85
CA VAL A 61 -17.89 15.62 0.63
C VAL A 61 -16.69 16.29 1.32
N PHE A 62 -15.55 16.44 0.64
CA PHE A 62 -14.33 16.98 1.26
C PHE A 62 -14.47 18.40 1.82
N PRO A 63 -15.14 19.37 1.14
CA PRO A 63 -15.36 20.70 1.70
C PRO A 63 -16.12 20.66 3.03
N ASP A 64 -17.09 19.76 3.18
CA ASP A 64 -17.83 19.56 4.43
C ASP A 64 -16.91 19.03 5.54
N VAL A 65 -16.03 18.07 5.21
CA VAL A 65 -15.03 17.54 6.14
C VAL A 65 -14.11 18.66 6.65
N VAL A 66 -13.60 19.50 5.75
CA VAL A 66 -12.75 20.64 6.14
C VAL A 66 -13.51 21.63 7.04
N ARG A 67 -14.75 21.98 6.67
CA ARG A 67 -15.59 22.87 7.47
C ARG A 67 -15.80 22.32 8.88
N ASP A 68 -16.17 21.06 9.01
CA ASP A 68 -16.46 20.41 10.27
C ASP A 68 -15.26 20.36 11.21
N LEU A 69 -14.08 20.13 10.67
CA LEU A 69 -12.84 20.12 11.43
C LEU A 69 -12.40 21.51 11.87
N THR A 70 -12.64 22.52 11.03
CA THR A 70 -12.31 23.92 11.34
C THR A 70 -13.31 24.56 12.29
N ASP A 71 -14.59 24.17 12.27
CA ASP A 71 -15.57 24.62 13.24
C ASP A 71 -15.24 24.17 14.67
N THR A 72 -14.63 22.98 14.83
CA THR A 72 -14.12 22.53 16.13
C THR A 72 -13.07 23.49 16.70
N GLY A 73 -12.17 24.00 15.85
CA GLY A 73 -11.13 24.96 16.25
C GLY A 73 -11.68 26.35 16.61
N ARG A 74 -12.80 26.76 16.00
CA ARG A 74 -13.47 28.04 16.33
C ARG A 74 -13.95 28.06 17.78
N ASN A 75 -14.37 26.92 18.30
CA ASN A 75 -14.82 26.80 19.69
C ASN A 75 -13.68 26.91 20.72
N LEU A 76 -12.43 26.85 20.27
CA LEU A 76 -11.24 27.00 21.12
C LEU A 76 -10.65 28.41 21.12
N ASP A 77 -11.30 29.35 20.42
CA ASP A 77 -10.89 30.78 20.32
C ASP A 77 -9.44 30.97 19.81
N ILE A 78 -9.02 30.14 18.86
CA ILE A 78 -7.70 30.17 18.22
C ILE A 78 -7.81 30.29 16.68
N PRO A 79 -8.29 31.42 16.15
CA PRO A 79 -8.66 31.56 14.72
C PRO A 79 -7.49 31.32 13.77
N ASP A 80 -6.26 31.66 14.15
CA ASP A 80 -5.10 31.47 13.28
C ASP A 80 -4.73 29.99 13.13
N VAL A 81 -4.85 29.20 14.20
CA VAL A 81 -4.67 27.75 14.13
C VAL A 81 -5.76 27.10 13.27
N THR A 82 -7.00 27.60 13.36
CA THR A 82 -8.11 27.13 12.54
C THR A 82 -7.86 27.34 11.04
N LYS A 83 -7.36 28.54 10.66
CA LYS A 83 -6.97 28.84 9.28
C LYS A 83 -5.80 27.97 8.83
N TRP A 84 -4.82 27.78 9.72
CA TRP A 84 -3.67 26.92 9.46
C TRP A 84 -4.09 25.46 9.21
N LEU A 85 -4.95 24.91 10.05
CA LEU A 85 -5.49 23.55 9.87
C LEU A 85 -6.22 23.41 8.53
N ALA A 86 -7.02 24.40 8.11
CA ALA A 86 -7.65 24.39 6.80
C ALA A 86 -6.61 24.32 5.66
N LYS A 87 -5.52 25.08 5.76
CA LYS A 87 -4.41 25.06 4.79
C LYS A 87 -3.71 23.69 4.74
N VAL A 88 -3.41 23.11 5.91
CA VAL A 88 -2.81 21.77 6.05
C VAL A 88 -3.69 20.70 5.38
N LEU A 89 -5.00 20.70 5.68
CA LEU A 89 -5.96 19.77 5.10
C LEU A 89 -6.04 19.92 3.58
N GLN A 90 -6.23 21.16 3.08
CA GLN A 90 -6.40 21.45 1.65
C GLN A 90 -5.14 21.13 0.83
N TYR A 91 -3.96 21.26 1.40
CA TYR A 91 -2.72 20.93 0.70
C TYR A 91 -2.47 19.43 0.63
N ASN A 92 -2.59 18.73 1.75
CA ASN A 92 -2.08 17.37 1.88
C ASN A 92 -3.11 16.28 1.58
N VAL A 93 -4.42 16.54 1.75
CA VAL A 93 -5.44 15.48 1.72
C VAL A 93 -6.07 15.23 0.35
N PRO A 94 -6.55 16.24 -0.42
CA PRO A 94 -7.35 16.00 -1.63
C PRO A 94 -6.54 15.53 -2.84
N GLY A 95 -5.23 15.60 -2.80
CA GLY A 95 -4.36 15.16 -3.90
C GLY A 95 -4.30 13.63 -4.08
N GLY A 96 -3.90 13.17 -5.28
CA GLY A 96 -3.77 11.75 -5.63
C GLY A 96 -5.07 11.06 -6.01
N LYS A 97 -5.02 9.73 -6.21
CA LYS A 97 -6.08 8.93 -6.85
C LYS A 97 -7.23 8.52 -5.91
N LYS A 98 -7.19 8.84 -4.62
CA LYS A 98 -8.20 8.48 -3.59
C LYS A 98 -8.54 6.99 -3.51
N ASN A 99 -7.61 6.13 -3.85
CA ASN A 99 -7.87 4.70 -4.00
C ASN A 99 -8.33 4.03 -2.70
N ARG A 100 -7.84 4.49 -1.55
CA ARG A 100 -8.13 3.89 -0.23
C ARG A 100 -9.53 4.28 0.26
N GLY A 101 -9.86 5.56 0.19
CA GLY A 101 -11.20 6.04 0.52
C GLY A 101 -12.26 5.43 -0.41
N LEU A 102 -11.99 5.41 -1.72
CA LEU A 102 -12.88 4.80 -2.70
C LEU A 102 -13.00 3.29 -2.54
N ALA A 103 -11.94 2.59 -2.11
CA ALA A 103 -12.01 1.16 -1.80
C ALA A 103 -12.95 0.88 -0.62
N LEU A 104 -12.97 1.73 0.41
CA LEU A 104 -13.93 1.62 1.51
C LEU A 104 -15.36 1.79 0.99
N VAL A 105 -15.62 2.84 0.22
CA VAL A 105 -16.96 3.13 -0.33
C VAL A 105 -17.45 1.98 -1.22
N LEU A 106 -16.60 1.49 -2.12
CA LEU A 106 -16.93 0.35 -2.97
C LEU A 106 -17.22 -0.91 -2.14
N SER A 107 -16.39 -1.18 -1.13
CA SER A 107 -16.61 -2.30 -0.21
C SER A 107 -17.94 -2.18 0.52
N PHE A 108 -18.27 -1.00 1.04
CA PHE A 108 -19.55 -0.76 1.70
C PHE A 108 -20.72 -1.04 0.75
N LYS A 109 -20.71 -0.51 -0.48
CA LYS A 109 -21.76 -0.74 -1.47
C LYS A 109 -21.91 -2.22 -1.85
N MET A 110 -20.82 -2.98 -1.92
CA MET A 110 -20.84 -4.38 -2.32
C MET A 110 -21.17 -5.35 -1.17
N LEU A 111 -20.97 -4.93 0.07
CA LEU A 111 -21.25 -5.75 1.26
C LEU A 111 -22.59 -5.43 1.91
N SER A 112 -23.13 -4.23 1.71
CA SER A 112 -24.42 -3.81 2.28
C SER A 112 -25.60 -4.33 1.45
N SER A 113 -26.73 -4.58 2.15
CA SER A 113 -28.00 -4.84 1.48
C SER A 113 -28.50 -3.57 0.78
N PRO A 114 -29.37 -3.68 -0.26
CA PRO A 114 -29.95 -2.51 -0.90
C PRO A 114 -30.71 -1.60 0.08
N SER A 115 -31.34 -2.14 1.13
CA SER A 115 -32.04 -1.37 2.16
C SER A 115 -31.09 -0.57 3.07
N ASP A 116 -29.83 -0.99 3.20
CA ASP A 116 -28.84 -0.32 4.01
C ASP A 116 -28.05 0.75 3.25
N GLN A 117 -28.20 0.82 1.93
CA GLN A 117 -27.59 1.84 1.06
C GLN A 117 -28.39 3.15 1.05
N THR A 118 -28.76 3.62 2.23
CA THR A 118 -29.41 4.94 2.39
C THR A 118 -28.42 6.07 2.13
N ASP A 119 -28.93 7.25 1.78
CA ASP A 119 -28.11 8.46 1.60
C ASP A 119 -27.25 8.77 2.85
N GLU A 120 -27.81 8.56 4.06
CA GLU A 120 -27.08 8.70 5.30
C GLU A 120 -25.90 7.74 5.39
N ASN A 121 -26.11 6.45 5.17
CA ASN A 121 -25.07 5.44 5.27
C ASN A 121 -24.01 5.60 4.17
N LEU A 122 -24.42 5.99 2.97
CA LEU A 122 -23.49 6.34 1.87
C LEU A 122 -22.64 7.55 2.28
N ARG A 123 -23.25 8.61 2.83
CA ARG A 123 -22.51 9.77 3.32
C ARG A 123 -21.53 9.38 4.43
N LEU A 124 -21.94 8.53 5.37
CA LEU A 124 -21.04 8.01 6.41
C LEU A 124 -19.87 7.22 5.81
N SER A 125 -20.10 6.42 4.77
CA SER A 125 -19.02 5.72 4.08
C SER A 125 -18.02 6.68 3.42
N TYR A 126 -18.50 7.79 2.84
CA TYR A 126 -17.61 8.83 2.30
C TYR A 126 -16.79 9.51 3.40
N ILE A 127 -17.41 9.88 4.53
CA ILE A 127 -16.70 10.50 5.65
C ILE A 127 -15.62 9.55 6.21
N LEU A 128 -15.95 8.28 6.41
CA LEU A 128 -15.00 7.29 6.88
C LEU A 128 -13.88 7.04 5.87
N GLY A 129 -14.21 7.07 4.57
CA GLY A 129 -13.24 7.04 3.48
C GLY A 129 -12.27 8.23 3.54
N TRP A 130 -12.76 9.43 3.86
CA TRP A 130 -11.90 10.60 4.08
C TRP A 130 -11.03 10.44 5.33
N CYS A 131 -11.49 9.79 6.39
CA CYS A 131 -10.63 9.45 7.53
C CYS A 131 -9.43 8.58 7.11
N VAL A 132 -9.64 7.62 6.21
CA VAL A 132 -8.55 6.79 5.66
C VAL A 132 -7.58 7.61 4.78
N GLU A 133 -8.11 8.54 3.96
CA GLU A 133 -7.27 9.42 3.14
C GLU A 133 -6.49 10.44 3.99
N ILE A 134 -7.06 10.90 5.12
CA ILE A 134 -6.36 11.74 6.10
C ILE A 134 -5.26 10.93 6.80
N LEU A 135 -5.52 9.67 7.16
CA LEU A 135 -4.50 8.77 7.71
C LEU A 135 -3.31 8.65 6.75
N GLN A 136 -3.57 8.44 5.46
CA GLN A 136 -2.50 8.44 4.46
C GLN A 136 -1.77 9.79 4.40
N ALA A 137 -2.51 10.91 4.41
CA ALA A 137 -1.90 12.24 4.32
C ALA A 137 -0.97 12.51 5.51
N TYR A 138 -1.39 12.16 6.72
CA TYR A 138 -0.57 12.22 7.92
C TYR A 138 0.72 11.41 7.77
N GLN A 139 0.59 10.15 7.36
CA GLN A 139 1.74 9.26 7.15
C GLN A 139 2.72 9.84 6.12
N LEU A 140 2.20 10.34 4.98
CA LEU A 140 3.04 10.89 3.92
C LEU A 140 3.75 12.20 4.32
N VAL A 141 3.11 13.06 5.12
CA VAL A 141 3.76 14.29 5.64
C VAL A 141 4.98 13.95 6.48
N LEU A 142 4.89 12.92 7.32
CA LEU A 142 6.00 12.48 8.17
C LEU A 142 7.04 11.66 7.38
N ASP A 143 6.59 10.79 6.48
CA ASP A 143 7.46 10.00 5.59
C ASP A 143 8.35 10.91 4.74
N ASP A 144 7.76 11.95 4.12
CA ASP A 144 8.49 12.94 3.30
C ASP A 144 9.62 13.65 4.09
N ILE A 145 9.41 13.93 5.39
CA ILE A 145 10.44 14.52 6.26
C ILE A 145 11.54 13.50 6.55
N MET A 146 11.16 12.26 6.91
CA MET A 146 12.10 11.21 7.26
C MET A 146 12.96 10.77 6.08
N ASP A 147 12.40 10.76 4.88
CA ASP A 147 13.06 10.40 3.63
C ASP A 147 13.70 11.62 2.93
N ASN A 148 13.60 12.82 3.52
CA ASN A 148 14.09 14.07 2.91
C ASN A 148 13.56 14.31 1.48
N ALA A 149 12.35 13.82 1.17
CA ALA A 149 11.75 13.86 -0.15
C ALA A 149 11.55 15.31 -0.66
N ILE A 150 11.66 15.50 -1.97
CA ILE A 150 11.55 16.85 -2.59
C ILE A 150 10.13 17.09 -3.06
N THR A 151 9.53 16.10 -3.72
CA THR A 151 8.21 16.24 -4.37
C THR A 151 7.27 15.10 -3.96
N ARG A 152 5.99 15.45 -3.87
CA ARG A 152 4.90 14.50 -3.64
C ARG A 152 3.70 14.88 -4.53
N ARG A 153 3.22 13.94 -5.34
CA ARG A 153 2.09 14.16 -6.27
C ARG A 153 2.30 15.34 -7.21
N GLY A 154 3.53 15.49 -7.76
CA GLY A 154 3.90 16.58 -8.67
C GLY A 154 4.00 17.97 -8.03
N ARG A 155 4.01 18.06 -6.69
CA ARG A 155 4.12 19.31 -5.92
C ARG A 155 5.25 19.19 -4.91
N PRO A 156 5.85 20.30 -4.42
CA PRO A 156 6.81 20.24 -3.31
C PRO A 156 6.22 19.52 -2.10
N CYS A 157 7.01 18.74 -1.38
CA CYS A 157 6.58 18.17 -0.11
C CYS A 157 6.20 19.27 0.87
N TRP A 158 5.22 19.01 1.76
CA TRP A 158 4.67 20.03 2.65
C TRP A 158 5.73 20.74 3.48
N TYR A 159 6.67 20.01 4.04
CA TYR A 159 7.75 20.58 4.84
C TYR A 159 8.76 21.42 4.03
N ARG A 160 8.79 21.28 2.70
CA ARG A 160 9.66 22.06 1.80
C ARG A 160 9.11 23.43 1.47
N HIS A 161 7.86 23.72 1.82
CA HIS A 161 7.33 25.07 1.63
C HIS A 161 8.05 26.06 2.54
N ASN A 162 8.27 27.29 2.00
CA ASN A 162 8.83 28.39 2.75
C ASN A 162 8.08 28.55 4.07
N ASP A 163 8.81 28.73 5.16
CA ASP A 163 8.31 28.96 6.52
C ASP A 163 7.64 27.76 7.22
N ILE A 164 7.62 26.56 6.64
CA ILE A 164 7.03 25.37 7.29
C ILE A 164 8.13 24.54 8.00
N GLY A 165 9.08 23.98 7.23
CA GLY A 165 10.14 23.17 7.81
C GLY A 165 9.63 22.08 8.76
N LEU A 166 10.26 21.94 9.92
CA LEU A 166 9.90 20.93 10.93
C LEU A 166 8.53 21.18 11.62
N MET A 167 7.91 22.35 11.42
CA MET A 167 6.52 22.55 11.88
C MET A 167 5.56 21.53 11.26
N ALA A 168 5.89 21.00 10.09
CA ALA A 168 5.14 19.93 9.43
C ALA A 168 5.02 18.65 10.30
N VAL A 169 5.91 18.43 11.27
CA VAL A 169 5.77 17.33 12.24
C VAL A 169 4.49 17.49 13.06
N ASN A 170 4.27 18.71 13.58
CA ASN A 170 3.04 19.02 14.33
C ASN A 170 1.81 18.98 13.41
N ASP A 171 1.93 19.38 12.15
CA ASP A 171 0.85 19.32 11.18
C ASP A 171 0.44 17.87 10.88
N GLY A 172 1.40 16.94 10.85
CA GLY A 172 1.13 15.51 10.80
C GLY A 172 0.31 15.04 12.00
N ILE A 173 0.69 15.43 13.22
CA ILE A 173 -0.07 15.10 14.45
C ILE A 173 -1.48 15.69 14.37
N LEU A 174 -1.63 16.95 13.91
CA LEU A 174 -2.94 17.55 13.71
C LEU A 174 -3.80 16.75 12.75
N LEU A 175 -3.27 16.34 11.61
CA LEU A 175 -3.99 15.49 10.66
C LEU A 175 -4.46 14.19 11.32
N GLU A 176 -3.61 13.50 12.07
CA GLU A 176 -4.01 12.29 12.80
C GLU A 176 -5.17 12.56 13.76
N GLN A 177 -5.08 13.62 14.57
CA GLN A 177 -6.12 13.95 15.54
C GLN A 177 -7.46 14.32 14.89
N THR A 178 -7.45 14.89 13.68
CA THR A 178 -8.68 15.19 12.94
C THR A 178 -9.48 13.93 12.57
N ILE A 179 -8.82 12.78 12.39
CA ILE A 179 -9.49 11.49 12.15
C ILE A 179 -10.43 11.17 13.31
N TYR A 180 -9.92 11.24 14.53
CA TYR A 180 -10.69 10.92 15.75
C TYR A 180 -11.81 11.94 16.02
N GLN A 181 -11.62 13.20 15.62
CA GLN A 181 -12.68 14.20 15.69
C GLN A 181 -13.85 13.85 14.74
N LEU A 182 -13.55 13.45 13.50
CA LEU A 182 -14.60 13.03 12.55
C LEU A 182 -15.28 11.74 13.02
N ILE A 183 -14.52 10.76 13.46
CA ILE A 183 -15.09 9.49 13.96
C ILE A 183 -16.00 9.77 15.15
N LYS A 184 -15.60 10.61 16.09
CA LYS A 184 -16.42 10.99 17.23
C LYS A 184 -17.69 11.74 16.80
N LYS A 185 -17.57 12.68 15.87
CA LYS A 185 -18.70 13.51 15.40
C LYS A 185 -19.77 12.68 14.72
N TYR A 186 -19.40 11.74 13.86
CA TYR A 186 -20.32 11.06 12.95
C TYR A 186 -20.69 9.64 13.38
N PHE A 187 -19.89 8.99 14.22
CA PHE A 187 -20.04 7.57 14.52
C PHE A 187 -20.25 7.26 15.99
N LYS A 188 -20.20 8.25 16.90
CA LYS A 188 -20.31 8.04 18.35
C LYS A 188 -21.50 7.17 18.75
N ASP A 189 -22.66 7.36 18.10
CA ASP A 189 -23.90 6.67 18.41
C ASP A 189 -24.13 5.41 17.53
N LYS A 190 -23.17 5.05 16.69
CA LYS A 190 -23.25 3.84 15.84
C LYS A 190 -22.73 2.62 16.61
N PRO A 191 -23.35 1.43 16.46
CA PRO A 191 -22.96 0.23 17.21
C PRO A 191 -21.53 -0.23 16.94
N TYR A 192 -20.96 0.15 15.80
CA TYR A 192 -19.60 -0.18 15.38
C TYR A 192 -18.56 0.90 15.73
N TYR A 193 -18.91 1.93 16.51
CA TYR A 193 -18.02 3.06 16.85
C TYR A 193 -16.70 2.63 17.47
N VAL A 194 -16.75 1.78 18.51
CA VAL A 194 -15.55 1.28 19.19
C VAL A 194 -14.68 0.45 18.22
N HIS A 195 -15.29 -0.38 17.40
CA HIS A 195 -14.55 -1.20 16.44
C HIS A 195 -13.84 -0.37 15.37
N ILE A 196 -14.41 0.76 14.95
CA ILE A 196 -13.74 1.70 14.05
C ILE A 196 -12.50 2.30 14.73
N LEU A 197 -12.63 2.78 15.97
CA LEU A 197 -11.52 3.34 16.75
C LEU A 197 -10.39 2.33 16.93
N GLU A 198 -10.73 1.09 17.31
CA GLU A 198 -9.75 0.00 17.49
C GLU A 198 -9.02 -0.32 16.18
N LEU A 199 -9.73 -0.33 15.03
CA LEU A 199 -9.12 -0.56 13.72
C LEU A 199 -8.13 0.55 13.35
N PHE A 200 -8.49 1.82 13.52
CA PHE A 200 -7.57 2.92 13.24
C PHE A 200 -6.36 2.88 14.16
N TYR A 201 -6.56 2.67 15.46
CA TYR A 201 -5.48 2.55 16.43
C TYR A 201 -4.51 1.39 16.09
N ASP A 202 -5.05 0.20 15.88
CA ASP A 202 -4.27 -1.00 15.58
C ASP A 202 -3.47 -0.87 14.27
N VAL A 203 -4.10 -0.31 13.24
CA VAL A 203 -3.46 -0.13 11.94
C VAL A 203 -2.44 1.00 11.96
N THR A 204 -2.72 2.12 12.64
CA THR A 204 -1.75 3.22 12.80
C THR A 204 -0.50 2.75 13.53
N MET A 205 -0.64 2.00 14.62
CA MET A 205 0.48 1.41 15.34
C MET A 205 1.30 0.48 14.43
N LYS A 206 0.64 -0.41 13.69
CA LYS A 206 1.32 -1.31 12.75
C LYS A 206 2.09 -0.56 11.66
N THR A 207 1.48 0.50 11.11
CA THR A 207 2.12 1.31 10.07
C THR A 207 3.34 2.05 10.62
N SER A 208 3.25 2.61 11.81
CA SER A 208 4.37 3.27 12.48
C SER A 208 5.52 2.30 12.79
N MET A 209 5.21 1.06 13.23
CA MET A 209 6.21 0.02 13.41
C MET A 209 6.86 -0.40 12.08
N GLY A 210 6.06 -0.48 11.00
CA GLY A 210 6.57 -0.77 9.65
C GLY A 210 7.51 0.32 9.15
N GLN A 211 7.16 1.59 9.35
CA GLN A 211 8.02 2.75 9.05
C GLN A 211 9.34 2.70 9.84
N CYS A 212 9.26 2.39 11.14
CA CYS A 212 10.45 2.24 11.97
C CYS A 212 11.36 1.12 11.44
N LEU A 213 10.80 -0.03 11.06
CA LEU A 213 11.57 -1.14 10.50
C LEU A 213 12.23 -0.77 9.17
N ASP A 214 11.51 -0.04 8.30
CA ASP A 214 12.05 0.47 7.03
C ASP A 214 13.26 1.37 7.28
N MET A 215 13.12 2.37 8.14
CA MET A 215 14.21 3.30 8.51
C MET A 215 15.42 2.58 9.15
N LEU A 216 15.18 1.63 10.06
CA LEU A 216 16.25 0.85 10.71
C LEU A 216 16.97 -0.06 9.70
N THR A 217 16.27 -0.53 8.67
CA THR A 217 16.86 -1.35 7.62
C THR A 217 17.67 -0.48 6.66
N ALA A 218 17.13 0.63 6.17
CA ALA A 218 17.83 1.58 5.31
C ALA A 218 19.07 2.17 6.01
N ASN A 219 18.95 2.57 7.28
CA ASN A 219 20.10 3.09 8.05
C ASN A 219 21.20 2.04 8.28
N SER A 220 20.90 0.74 8.21
CA SER A 220 21.93 -0.29 8.33
C SER A 220 22.91 -0.26 7.17
N PHE A 221 22.52 0.28 6.02
CA PHE A 221 23.38 0.48 4.86
C PHE A 221 24.51 1.48 5.17
N LYS A 222 24.25 2.57 5.90
CA LYS A 222 25.28 3.54 6.32
C LYS A 222 26.43 2.88 7.10
N THR A 223 26.18 1.68 7.65
CA THR A 223 27.19 0.83 8.30
C THR A 223 27.69 -0.31 7.41
N LYS A 224 27.39 -0.30 6.11
CA LYS A 224 27.74 -1.33 5.11
C LYS A 224 27.23 -2.74 5.47
N LYS A 225 26.04 -2.85 6.08
CA LYS A 225 25.46 -4.14 6.48
C LYS A 225 24.29 -4.52 5.61
N LEU A 226 24.55 -5.04 4.40
CA LEU A 226 23.53 -5.62 3.51
C LEU A 226 22.83 -6.85 4.11
N GLU A 227 23.29 -7.38 5.23
CA GLU A 227 22.71 -8.55 5.89
C GLU A 227 21.23 -8.38 6.27
N LYS A 228 20.77 -7.14 6.46
CA LYS A 228 19.38 -6.81 6.76
C LYS A 228 18.46 -6.77 5.53
N TYR A 229 19.04 -6.76 4.32
CA TYR A 229 18.26 -6.74 3.07
C TYR A 229 17.85 -8.17 2.70
N THR A 230 16.93 -8.71 3.49
CA THR A 230 16.38 -10.05 3.32
C THR A 230 14.93 -9.99 2.86
N MET A 231 14.46 -11.04 2.16
CA MET A 231 13.05 -11.13 1.78
C MET A 231 12.13 -11.17 3.00
N GLU A 232 12.59 -11.66 4.15
CA GLU A 232 11.83 -11.65 5.40
C GLU A 232 11.61 -10.21 5.92
N ASN A 233 12.67 -9.40 5.98
CA ASN A 233 12.57 -7.99 6.36
C ASN A 233 11.75 -7.19 5.36
N TYR A 234 11.98 -7.38 4.07
CA TYR A 234 11.18 -6.75 3.02
C TYR A 234 9.69 -7.05 3.18
N THR A 235 9.33 -8.31 3.30
CA THR A 235 7.94 -8.73 3.50
C THR A 235 7.33 -8.14 4.77
N ALA A 236 8.11 -8.03 5.85
CA ALA A 236 7.65 -7.41 7.09
C ALA A 236 7.42 -5.89 6.90
N ILE A 237 8.37 -5.18 6.26
CA ILE A 237 8.22 -3.74 5.95
C ILE A 237 6.94 -3.52 5.13
N VAL A 238 6.80 -4.20 4.01
CA VAL A 238 5.65 -4.07 3.11
C VAL A 238 4.34 -4.34 3.83
N LYS A 239 4.28 -5.41 4.59
CA LYS A 239 3.09 -5.80 5.35
C LYS A 239 2.66 -4.73 6.32
N TYR A 240 3.59 -4.22 7.13
CA TYR A 240 3.26 -3.31 8.21
C TYR A 240 3.24 -1.84 7.76
N LYS A 241 4.20 -1.37 6.97
CA LYS A 241 4.25 0.01 6.48
C LYS A 241 3.11 0.32 5.48
N THR A 242 2.75 -0.63 4.60
CA THR A 242 1.87 -0.35 3.44
C THR A 242 0.58 -1.16 3.43
N ALA A 243 0.63 -2.50 3.57
CA ALA A 243 -0.50 -3.36 3.25
C ALA A 243 -1.68 -3.19 4.22
N TYR A 244 -1.41 -3.04 5.51
CA TYR A 244 -2.47 -2.90 6.51
C TYR A 244 -3.32 -1.66 6.29
N TYR A 245 -2.71 -0.47 6.17
CA TYR A 245 -3.51 0.75 6.04
C TYR A 245 -4.12 0.94 4.65
N SER A 246 -3.45 0.41 3.62
CA SER A 246 -3.85 0.64 2.22
C SER A 246 -4.93 -0.31 1.74
N PHE A 247 -4.90 -1.56 2.18
CA PHE A 247 -5.79 -2.61 1.70
C PHE A 247 -6.69 -3.17 2.80
N PHE A 248 -6.11 -3.56 3.94
CA PHE A 248 -6.87 -4.18 5.02
C PHE A 248 -7.84 -3.19 5.69
N LEU A 249 -7.38 -2.01 6.08
CA LEU A 249 -8.19 -1.04 6.81
C LEU A 249 -9.47 -0.63 6.07
N PRO A 250 -9.44 -0.20 4.79
CA PRO A 250 -10.63 0.24 4.08
C PRO A 250 -11.73 -0.82 4.03
N VAL A 251 -11.37 -2.06 3.73
CA VAL A 251 -12.32 -3.17 3.61
C VAL A 251 -12.88 -3.55 4.98
N CYS A 252 -12.04 -3.64 6.01
CA CYS A 252 -12.48 -3.99 7.36
C CYS A 252 -13.39 -2.92 7.98
N LEU A 253 -13.16 -1.64 7.69
CA LEU A 253 -14.07 -0.57 8.08
C LEU A 253 -15.44 -0.75 7.43
N ALA A 254 -15.50 -1.05 6.13
CA ALA A 254 -16.75 -1.35 5.44
C ALA A 254 -17.44 -2.59 6.01
N MET A 255 -16.70 -3.66 6.33
CA MET A 255 -17.24 -4.85 6.98
C MET A 255 -17.89 -4.50 8.34
N ARG A 256 -17.27 -3.64 9.14
CA ARG A 256 -17.87 -3.18 10.41
C ARG A 256 -19.15 -2.36 10.18
N MET A 257 -19.16 -1.47 9.19
CA MET A 257 -20.35 -0.69 8.84
C MET A 257 -21.53 -1.57 8.40
N THR A 258 -21.25 -2.74 7.80
CA THR A 258 -22.26 -3.70 7.32
C THR A 258 -22.51 -4.85 8.30
N ASN A 259 -22.11 -4.67 9.57
CA ASN A 259 -22.29 -5.64 10.64
C ASN A 259 -21.69 -7.04 10.38
N ILE A 260 -20.66 -7.11 9.53
CA ILE A 260 -19.88 -8.35 9.37
C ILE A 260 -18.86 -8.40 10.50
N ASN A 261 -19.04 -9.36 11.44
CA ASN A 261 -18.25 -9.47 12.65
C ASN A 261 -17.56 -10.82 12.83
N ASP A 262 -17.82 -11.80 11.93
CA ASP A 262 -17.24 -13.14 12.01
C ASP A 262 -15.71 -13.09 11.87
N PRO A 263 -14.96 -13.60 12.88
CA PRO A 263 -13.49 -13.60 12.85
C PRO A 263 -12.90 -14.38 11.68
N GLU A 264 -13.58 -15.43 11.19
CA GLU A 264 -13.11 -16.22 10.06
C GLU A 264 -13.22 -15.45 8.76
N ILE A 265 -14.30 -14.67 8.57
CA ILE A 265 -14.47 -13.78 7.42
C ILE A 265 -13.37 -12.70 7.42
N PHE A 266 -13.07 -12.11 8.60
CA PHE A 266 -11.95 -11.16 8.75
C PHE A 266 -10.61 -11.81 8.44
N ARG A 267 -10.39 -13.05 8.84
CA ARG A 267 -9.15 -13.79 8.56
C ARG A 267 -8.95 -14.01 7.06
N GLN A 268 -10.01 -14.42 6.35
CA GLN A 268 -9.98 -14.64 4.90
C GLN A 268 -9.72 -13.33 4.15
N ALA A 269 -10.47 -12.26 4.47
CA ALA A 269 -10.24 -10.93 3.89
C ALA A 269 -8.80 -10.47 4.11
N LYS A 270 -8.29 -10.61 5.34
CA LYS A 270 -6.92 -10.22 5.70
C LYS A 270 -5.87 -10.94 4.84
N THR A 271 -6.01 -12.24 4.60
CA THR A 271 -5.06 -13.01 3.80
C THR A 271 -4.95 -12.41 2.39
N ILE A 272 -6.07 -12.23 1.71
CA ILE A 272 -6.11 -11.70 0.34
C ILE A 272 -5.60 -10.26 0.28
N LEU A 273 -6.07 -9.41 1.20
CA LEU A 273 -5.75 -7.99 1.19
C LEU A 273 -4.27 -7.70 1.50
N LEU A 274 -3.64 -8.50 2.36
CA LEU A 274 -2.21 -8.38 2.64
C LEU A 274 -1.37 -8.87 1.46
N GLU A 275 -1.80 -9.89 0.72
CA GLU A 275 -1.15 -10.31 -0.52
C GLU A 275 -1.29 -9.28 -1.63
N MET A 276 -2.48 -8.67 -1.79
CA MET A 276 -2.66 -7.54 -2.70
C MET A 276 -1.75 -6.37 -2.33
N GLY A 277 -1.61 -6.09 -1.04
CA GLY A 277 -0.71 -5.04 -0.55
C GLY A 277 0.76 -5.32 -0.84
N HIS A 278 1.18 -6.58 -0.71
CA HIS A 278 2.53 -7.01 -1.07
C HIS A 278 2.77 -6.86 -2.58
N PHE A 279 1.85 -7.36 -3.38
CA PHE A 279 1.90 -7.23 -4.84
C PHE A 279 1.98 -5.76 -5.29
N PHE A 280 1.15 -4.90 -4.70
CA PHE A 280 1.14 -3.46 -4.97
C PHE A 280 2.48 -2.79 -4.65
N GLN A 281 3.12 -3.13 -3.51
CA GLN A 281 4.40 -2.53 -3.12
C GLN A 281 5.54 -2.99 -4.03
N VAL A 282 5.59 -4.27 -4.42
CA VAL A 282 6.59 -4.74 -5.39
C VAL A 282 6.49 -3.99 -6.70
N GLN A 283 5.27 -3.68 -7.16
CA GLN A 283 5.08 -2.83 -8.34
C GLN A 283 5.54 -1.39 -8.09
N ASP A 284 5.30 -0.84 -6.88
CA ASP A 284 5.75 0.53 -6.54
C ASP A 284 7.27 0.61 -6.54
N ASP A 285 7.97 -0.36 -5.97
CA ASP A 285 9.43 -0.46 -5.97
C ASP A 285 10.00 -0.60 -7.41
N PHE A 286 9.33 -1.38 -8.26
CA PHE A 286 9.72 -1.49 -9.66
C PHE A 286 9.54 -0.18 -10.41
N LEU A 287 8.41 0.49 -10.21
CA LEU A 287 8.09 1.78 -10.83
C LEU A 287 8.96 2.91 -10.29
N ASP A 288 9.43 2.84 -9.05
CA ASP A 288 10.38 3.80 -8.50
C ASP A 288 11.70 3.82 -9.30
N CYS A 289 12.18 2.63 -9.69
CA CYS A 289 13.42 2.47 -10.47
C CYS A 289 13.24 2.70 -11.98
N TYR A 290 12.12 2.23 -12.56
CA TYR A 290 11.92 2.13 -14.02
C TYR A 290 10.75 2.95 -14.55
N GLY A 291 9.91 3.52 -13.69
CA GLY A 291 8.75 4.31 -14.08
C GLY A 291 9.13 5.72 -14.60
N ASP A 292 8.28 6.30 -15.44
CA ASP A 292 8.41 7.68 -15.88
C ASP A 292 8.00 8.64 -14.74
N PRO A 293 8.89 9.53 -14.27
CA PRO A 293 8.59 10.48 -13.21
C PRO A 293 7.38 11.39 -13.50
N GLU A 294 7.12 11.74 -14.76
CA GLU A 294 5.96 12.56 -15.14
C GLU A 294 4.64 11.79 -14.92
N VAL A 295 4.62 10.49 -15.22
CA VAL A 295 3.46 9.63 -15.01
C VAL A 295 3.27 9.29 -13.52
N MET A 296 4.39 9.05 -12.82
CA MET A 296 4.39 8.70 -11.40
C MET A 296 4.09 9.89 -10.48
N GLY A 297 4.40 11.12 -10.92
CA GLY A 297 4.26 12.33 -10.11
C GLY A 297 5.26 12.42 -8.95
N LYS A 298 6.31 11.58 -8.98
CA LYS A 298 7.46 11.60 -8.06
C LYS A 298 8.73 11.17 -8.78
N ILE A 299 9.85 11.64 -8.31
CA ILE A 299 11.16 11.11 -8.69
C ILE A 299 11.42 9.90 -7.80
N GLY A 300 11.82 8.78 -8.38
CA GLY A 300 12.20 7.59 -7.62
C GLY A 300 13.58 7.77 -6.99
N THR A 301 13.71 7.45 -5.71
CA THR A 301 14.93 7.61 -4.91
C THR A 301 15.30 6.39 -4.07
N ASP A 302 14.68 5.24 -4.31
CA ASP A 302 14.92 4.04 -3.51
C ASP A 302 16.39 3.58 -3.51
N ILE A 303 17.11 3.80 -4.63
CA ILE A 303 18.52 3.46 -4.75
C ILE A 303 19.38 4.42 -3.93
N GLU A 304 19.16 5.73 -4.07
CA GLU A 304 19.90 6.80 -3.37
C GLU A 304 19.68 6.73 -1.86
N ASP A 305 18.43 6.47 -1.46
CA ASP A 305 18.02 6.39 -0.05
C ASP A 305 18.46 5.09 0.62
N GLY A 306 18.95 4.12 -0.19
CA GLY A 306 19.32 2.80 0.32
C GLY A 306 18.13 2.04 0.89
N LYS A 307 16.97 2.11 0.25
CA LYS A 307 15.76 1.43 0.70
C LYS A 307 15.86 -0.08 0.56
N CYS A 308 15.25 -0.81 1.48
CA CYS A 308 15.08 -2.26 1.37
C CYS A 308 13.96 -2.57 0.35
N SER A 309 14.19 -2.24 -0.92
CA SER A 309 13.24 -2.47 -2.00
C SER A 309 13.28 -3.93 -2.49
N TRP A 310 12.22 -4.38 -3.17
CA TRP A 310 12.17 -5.69 -3.79
C TRP A 310 13.34 -5.91 -4.76
N LEU A 311 13.66 -4.89 -5.57
CA LEU A 311 14.77 -4.96 -6.52
C LEU A 311 16.11 -5.19 -5.82
N ALA A 312 16.37 -4.47 -4.73
CA ALA A 312 17.60 -4.60 -3.95
C ALA A 312 17.72 -6.01 -3.34
N VAL A 313 16.65 -6.51 -2.73
CA VAL A 313 16.65 -7.84 -2.10
C VAL A 313 16.80 -8.96 -3.13
N VAL A 314 16.12 -8.88 -4.28
CA VAL A 314 16.24 -9.88 -5.35
C VAL A 314 17.61 -9.81 -6.02
N ALA A 315 18.17 -8.60 -6.19
CA ALA A 315 19.54 -8.45 -6.68
C ALA A 315 20.54 -9.19 -5.78
N LEU A 316 20.47 -8.96 -4.45
CA LEU A 316 21.37 -9.60 -3.49
C LEU A 316 21.29 -11.13 -3.45
N GLN A 317 20.15 -11.70 -3.87
CA GLN A 317 20.02 -13.16 -4.00
C GLN A 317 20.68 -13.71 -5.28
N LYS A 318 20.96 -12.86 -6.27
CA LYS A 318 21.47 -13.26 -7.58
C LYS A 318 22.94 -12.90 -7.83
N VAL A 319 23.48 -11.92 -7.11
CA VAL A 319 24.84 -11.42 -7.33
C VAL A 319 25.92 -12.42 -6.96
N ASN A 320 27.00 -12.42 -7.74
CA ASN A 320 28.27 -13.05 -7.35
C ASN A 320 29.06 -12.14 -6.36
N SER A 321 30.23 -12.58 -5.91
CA SER A 321 31.03 -11.84 -4.92
C SER A 321 31.49 -10.47 -5.41
N GLU A 322 31.84 -10.32 -6.68
CA GLU A 322 32.26 -9.04 -7.27
C GLU A 322 31.08 -8.07 -7.38
N GLN A 323 29.95 -8.56 -7.89
CA GLN A 323 28.73 -7.79 -8.00
C GLN A 323 28.17 -7.39 -6.64
N LYS A 324 28.30 -8.25 -5.61
CA LYS A 324 27.93 -7.91 -4.25
C LYS A 324 28.77 -6.75 -3.71
N LYS A 325 30.07 -6.78 -3.94
CA LYS A 325 30.96 -5.66 -3.55
C LYS A 325 30.60 -4.38 -4.26
N LEU A 326 30.29 -4.47 -5.58
CA LEU A 326 29.82 -3.31 -6.35
C LEU A 326 28.53 -2.72 -5.74
N MET A 327 27.59 -3.57 -5.32
CA MET A 327 26.38 -3.11 -4.64
C MET A 327 26.69 -2.49 -3.27
N GLU A 328 27.61 -3.05 -2.50
CA GLU A 328 28.05 -2.50 -1.21
C GLU A 328 28.76 -1.14 -1.34
N GLU A 329 29.38 -0.86 -2.47
CA GLU A 329 30.11 0.39 -2.73
C GLU A 329 29.22 1.49 -3.31
N ASN A 330 28.10 1.17 -3.95
CA ASN A 330 27.32 2.15 -4.74
C ASN A 330 25.86 2.32 -4.30
N TYR A 331 25.25 1.34 -3.60
CA TYR A 331 23.84 1.43 -3.16
C TYR A 331 23.72 2.40 -1.98
N GLY A 332 22.63 3.19 -1.89
CA GLY A 332 22.40 4.14 -0.79
C GLY A 332 23.31 5.38 -0.84
N ILE A 333 23.80 5.75 -2.01
CA ILE A 333 24.62 6.94 -2.25
C ILE A 333 23.86 7.88 -3.20
N ASP A 334 23.59 9.09 -2.71
CA ASP A 334 22.92 10.16 -3.48
C ASP A 334 23.92 10.78 -4.47
N ASP A 335 24.27 10.02 -5.51
CA ASP A 335 25.11 10.43 -6.63
C ASP A 335 24.62 9.74 -7.93
N PRO A 336 24.36 10.48 -9.00
CA PRO A 336 23.83 9.93 -10.25
C PRO A 336 24.69 8.83 -10.87
N LEU A 337 26.03 8.86 -10.67
CA LEU A 337 26.94 7.82 -11.18
C LEU A 337 26.74 6.51 -10.41
N ASN A 338 26.61 6.59 -9.09
CA ASN A 338 26.36 5.41 -8.24
C ASN A 338 25.00 4.79 -8.57
N VAL A 339 23.96 5.61 -8.78
CA VAL A 339 22.63 5.15 -9.21
C VAL A 339 22.69 4.45 -10.56
N ALA A 340 23.41 5.02 -11.54
CA ALA A 340 23.56 4.41 -12.86
C ALA A 340 24.25 3.04 -12.78
N ILE A 341 25.30 2.90 -11.95
CA ILE A 341 26.00 1.62 -11.72
C ILE A 341 25.02 0.57 -11.17
N ILE A 342 24.17 0.92 -10.22
CA ILE A 342 23.18 0.00 -9.66
C ILE A 342 22.11 -0.39 -10.70
N LYS A 343 21.62 0.58 -11.50
CA LYS A 343 20.65 0.30 -12.57
C LYS A 343 21.25 -0.63 -13.64
N ASP A 344 22.51 -0.45 -13.98
CA ASP A 344 23.23 -1.35 -14.89
C ASP A 344 23.37 -2.77 -14.30
N LEU A 345 23.68 -2.88 -13.02
CA LEU A 345 23.71 -4.17 -12.32
C LEU A 345 22.33 -4.85 -12.37
N TYR A 346 21.23 -4.12 -12.10
CA TYR A 346 19.88 -4.65 -12.18
C TYR A 346 19.53 -5.15 -13.59
N ALA A 347 19.99 -4.45 -14.64
CA ALA A 347 19.84 -4.87 -16.03
C ALA A 347 20.62 -6.14 -16.33
N GLN A 348 21.90 -6.25 -15.90
CA GLN A 348 22.73 -7.47 -16.04
C GLN A 348 22.09 -8.68 -15.35
N LEU A 349 21.48 -8.49 -14.17
CA LEU A 349 20.76 -9.51 -13.41
C LEU A 349 19.38 -9.85 -13.99
N LYS A 350 18.96 -9.14 -15.05
CA LYS A 350 17.65 -9.27 -15.72
C LYS A 350 16.47 -9.11 -14.75
N LEU A 351 16.56 -8.16 -13.81
CA LEU A 351 15.50 -7.94 -12.83
C LEU A 351 14.16 -7.53 -13.44
N PRO A 352 14.07 -6.77 -14.55
CA PRO A 352 12.79 -6.53 -15.21
C PRO A 352 12.07 -7.82 -15.63
N ASN A 353 12.81 -8.81 -16.18
CA ASN A 353 12.20 -10.09 -16.54
C ASN A 353 11.74 -10.86 -15.29
N THR A 354 12.51 -10.79 -14.20
CA THR A 354 12.13 -11.42 -12.92
C THR A 354 10.87 -10.78 -12.34
N PHE A 355 10.73 -9.45 -12.47
CA PHE A 355 9.54 -8.73 -12.05
C PHE A 355 8.29 -9.17 -12.83
N HIS A 356 8.37 -9.26 -14.16
CA HIS A 356 7.23 -9.70 -14.97
C HIS A 356 6.75 -11.11 -14.62
N LEU A 357 7.67 -12.04 -14.36
CA LEU A 357 7.32 -13.38 -13.90
C LEU A 357 6.64 -13.33 -12.52
N TYR A 358 7.20 -12.57 -11.59
CA TYR A 358 6.61 -12.37 -10.28
C TYR A 358 5.19 -11.78 -10.36
N GLU A 359 4.99 -10.77 -11.23
CA GLU A 359 3.70 -10.12 -11.44
C GLU A 359 2.62 -11.12 -11.89
N GLU A 360 2.93 -11.95 -12.89
CA GLU A 360 2.01 -12.98 -13.38
C GLU A 360 1.69 -14.05 -12.34
N GLU A 361 2.70 -14.53 -11.62
CA GLU A 361 2.53 -15.55 -10.59
C GLU A 361 1.74 -15.05 -9.40
N SER A 362 2.03 -13.82 -8.94
CA SER A 362 1.29 -13.18 -7.85
C SER A 362 -0.17 -12.95 -8.21
N TYR A 363 -0.45 -12.48 -9.43
CA TYR A 363 -1.82 -12.33 -9.92
C TYR A 363 -2.58 -13.66 -9.88
N LYS A 364 -2.00 -14.75 -10.40
CA LYS A 364 -2.61 -16.09 -10.39
C LYS A 364 -2.86 -16.59 -8.97
N LEU A 365 -1.91 -16.37 -8.07
CA LEU A 365 -2.03 -16.78 -6.66
C LEU A 365 -3.17 -16.03 -5.96
N ILE A 366 -3.24 -14.72 -6.12
CA ILE A 366 -4.32 -13.90 -5.55
C ILE A 366 -5.68 -14.32 -6.12
N CYS A 367 -5.79 -14.55 -7.43
CA CYS A 367 -7.01 -15.08 -8.04
C CYS A 367 -7.44 -16.41 -7.39
N THR A 368 -6.50 -17.31 -7.14
CA THR A 368 -6.78 -18.60 -6.49
C THR A 368 -7.32 -18.40 -5.08
N HIS A 369 -6.73 -17.49 -4.29
CA HIS A 369 -7.20 -17.21 -2.94
C HIS A 369 -8.59 -16.54 -2.94
N ILE A 370 -8.89 -15.66 -3.90
CA ILE A 370 -10.22 -15.07 -4.06
C ILE A 370 -11.25 -16.17 -4.37
N GLN A 371 -10.94 -17.09 -5.28
CA GLN A 371 -11.84 -18.20 -5.64
C GLN A 371 -12.10 -19.17 -4.47
N GLN A 372 -11.19 -19.24 -3.51
CA GLN A 372 -11.32 -20.08 -2.30
C GLN A 372 -12.09 -19.39 -1.16
N LEU A 373 -12.56 -18.16 -1.35
CA LEU A 373 -13.38 -17.47 -0.35
C LEU A 373 -14.64 -18.26 -0.03
N SER A 374 -14.89 -18.43 1.25
CA SER A 374 -16.14 -18.99 1.73
C SER A 374 -17.30 -17.98 1.62
N ARG A 375 -18.54 -18.45 1.89
CA ARG A 375 -19.73 -17.60 1.90
C ARG A 375 -19.58 -16.44 2.89
N GLY A 376 -20.01 -15.24 2.49
CA GLY A 376 -20.04 -14.04 3.35
C GLY A 376 -19.23 -12.87 2.83
N LEU A 377 -18.32 -13.09 1.85
CA LEU A 377 -17.61 -12.03 1.15
C LEU A 377 -17.83 -12.11 -0.36
N SER A 378 -17.93 -10.97 -1.00
CA SER A 378 -18.06 -10.88 -2.47
C SER A 378 -16.71 -11.12 -3.13
N GLN A 379 -16.58 -12.22 -3.89
CA GLN A 379 -15.39 -12.45 -4.72
C GLN A 379 -15.19 -11.32 -5.73
N ASP A 380 -16.29 -10.81 -6.32
CA ASP A 380 -16.26 -9.71 -7.30
C ASP A 380 -15.61 -8.44 -6.74
N MET A 381 -15.80 -8.16 -5.45
CA MET A 381 -15.16 -7.02 -4.78
C MET A 381 -13.63 -7.14 -4.84
N PHE A 382 -13.09 -8.29 -4.49
CA PHE A 382 -11.65 -8.53 -4.51
C PHE A 382 -11.10 -8.57 -5.93
N PHE A 383 -11.82 -9.14 -6.89
CA PHE A 383 -11.41 -9.09 -8.30
C PHE A 383 -11.32 -7.66 -8.82
N LYS A 384 -12.31 -6.79 -8.50
CA LYS A 384 -12.25 -5.36 -8.86
C LYS A 384 -11.04 -4.64 -8.26
N PHE A 385 -10.65 -4.98 -7.03
CA PHE A 385 -9.43 -4.43 -6.44
C PHE A 385 -8.19 -4.94 -7.14
N LEU A 386 -8.13 -6.25 -7.42
CA LEU A 386 -6.99 -6.86 -8.12
C LEU A 386 -6.81 -6.28 -9.52
N GLU A 387 -7.88 -6.12 -10.30
CA GLU A 387 -7.83 -5.50 -11.63
C GLU A 387 -7.29 -4.07 -11.58
N LYS A 388 -7.65 -3.31 -10.55
CA LYS A 388 -7.19 -1.93 -10.39
C LYS A 388 -5.69 -1.82 -10.12
N ILE A 389 -5.09 -2.82 -9.50
CA ILE A 389 -3.66 -2.84 -9.19
C ILE A 389 -2.84 -3.64 -10.21
N TYR A 390 -3.46 -4.57 -10.95
CA TYR A 390 -2.77 -5.38 -11.95
C TYR A 390 -2.49 -4.57 -13.22
N LYS A 391 -1.27 -4.72 -13.76
CA LYS A 391 -0.81 -3.96 -14.95
C LYS A 391 -1.07 -2.46 -14.83
N ARG A 392 -0.71 -1.91 -13.68
CA ARG A 392 -0.64 -0.45 -13.55
C ARG A 392 0.26 0.06 -14.67
N THR A 393 -0.30 0.89 -15.55
CA THR A 393 0.44 1.46 -16.68
C THR A 393 1.72 2.10 -16.18
N LEU A 394 2.78 1.56 -16.76
CA LEU A 394 4.11 2.11 -16.74
C LEU A 394 4.09 3.46 -17.44
#